data_65abd78ddb7f3f7e02de9d1e2b0d742b
#
_entry.id   65abd78ddb7f3f7e02de9d1e2b0d742b
#
_cell.length_a   1.000
_cell.length_b   1.000
_cell.length_c   1.000
_cell.angle_alpha   90.00
_cell.angle_beta   90.00
_cell.angle_gamma   90.00
#
_symmetry.space_group_name_H-M   'P 1'
#
loop_
_entity.id
_entity.type
_entity.pdbx_description
1 polymer ?
#
loop_
_entity_poly.entity_id
_entity_poly.type
_entity_poly.pdbx_seq_one_letter_code
_entity_poly.pdbx_strand_id
1 'polypeptide(L)' 'MALDPEELVTLTNHGTMKLRLAVSRAMMLLPKERKRTTIVRNGEPAILNFEQIKALAAEWDQQLMPIDLP' A
#
# COMPACT_ATOMS: atom_id res chain seq x y z
N MET A 1 -11.65 9.03 1.84
CA MET A 1 -12.25 7.76 1.50
C MET A 1 -11.28 6.61 1.77
N ALA A 2 -11.75 5.61 2.46
CA ALA A 2 -10.88 4.50 2.84
C ALA A 2 -10.85 3.42 1.76
N LEU A 3 -9.67 2.90 1.49
CA LEU A 3 -9.51 1.76 0.62
C LEU A 3 -9.63 0.49 1.45
N ASP A 4 -10.14 -0.57 0.84
CA ASP A 4 -10.33 -1.84 1.52
C ASP A 4 -8.98 -2.58 1.59
N PRO A 5 -8.41 -2.78 2.79
CA PRO A 5 -7.12 -3.45 2.89
C PRO A 5 -7.17 -4.93 2.50
N GLU A 6 -8.37 -5.51 2.43
CA GLU A 6 -8.53 -6.90 2.02
C GLU A 6 -8.73 -7.05 0.51
N GLU A 7 -8.81 -5.97 -0.22
CA GLU A 7 -9.00 -5.97 -1.66
C GLU A 7 -7.81 -6.64 -2.35
N LEU A 8 -8.09 -7.45 -3.37
CA LEU A 8 -7.01 -8.06 -4.14
C LEU A 8 -6.50 -7.08 -5.18
N VAL A 9 -5.19 -6.89 -5.18
CA VAL A 9 -4.54 -5.96 -6.09
C VAL A 9 -3.29 -6.62 -6.65
N THR A 10 -2.68 -5.99 -7.65
CA THR A 10 -1.42 -6.48 -8.20
C THR A 10 -0.31 -5.48 -7.90
N LEU A 11 0.69 -5.94 -7.17
CA LEU A 11 1.88 -5.15 -6.93
C LEU A 11 2.84 -5.39 -8.10
N THR A 12 3.22 -4.34 -8.78
CA THR A 12 4.05 -4.45 -9.98
C THR A 12 5.32 -5.26 -9.69
N ASN A 13 5.55 -6.28 -10.51
CA ASN A 13 6.70 -7.19 -10.43
C ASN A 13 6.67 -8.11 -9.21
N HIS A 14 5.58 -8.13 -8.45
CA HIS A 14 5.49 -8.98 -7.26
C HIS A 14 4.24 -9.85 -7.23
N GLY A 15 3.27 -9.58 -8.10
CA GLY A 15 2.11 -10.44 -8.21
C GLY A 15 0.89 -9.93 -7.45
N THR A 16 -0.13 -10.77 -7.43
CA THR A 16 -1.41 -10.42 -6.84
C THR A 16 -1.44 -10.75 -5.35
N MET A 17 -1.96 -9.83 -4.56
CA MET A 17 -2.05 -10.01 -3.12
C MET A 17 -3.07 -9.03 -2.57
N LYS A 18 -3.39 -9.16 -1.28
CA LYS A 18 -4.27 -8.21 -0.64
C LYS A 18 -3.60 -6.84 -0.56
N LEU A 19 -4.41 -5.80 -0.61
CA LEU A 19 -3.88 -4.44 -0.63
C LEU A 19 -2.96 -4.16 0.56
N ARG A 20 -3.33 -4.62 1.75
CA ARG A 20 -2.49 -4.38 2.92
C ARG A 20 -1.11 -5.04 2.78
N LEU A 21 -1.06 -6.21 2.16
CA LEU A 21 0.21 -6.87 1.91
C LEU A 21 1.01 -6.14 0.85
N ALA A 22 0.34 -5.67 -0.19
CA ALA A 22 1.00 -4.93 -1.26
C ALA A 22 1.63 -3.66 -0.71
N VAL A 23 0.90 -2.94 0.14
CA VAL A 23 1.41 -1.72 0.76
C VAL A 23 2.62 -2.04 1.64
N SER A 24 2.51 -3.09 2.45
CA SER A 24 3.61 -3.48 3.33
C SER A 24 4.85 -3.85 2.54
N ARG A 25 4.68 -4.63 1.48
CA ARG A 25 5.82 -5.02 0.66
C ARG A 25 6.44 -3.83 -0.06
N ALA A 26 5.60 -2.92 -0.56
CA ALA A 26 6.11 -1.74 -1.23
C ALA A 26 6.97 -0.90 -0.29
N MET A 27 6.56 -0.81 0.96
CA MET A 27 7.30 -0.03 1.94
C MET A 27 8.63 -0.66 2.32
N MET A 28 8.80 -1.96 2.02
CA MET A 28 10.05 -2.65 2.32
C MET A 28 11.03 -2.66 1.16
N LEU A 29 10.65 -2.09 0.03
CA LEU A 29 11.51 -2.06 -1.14
C LEU A 29 12.64 -1.04 -0.98
N LEU A 30 13.72 -1.26 -1.73
CA LEU A 30 14.82 -0.32 -1.76
C LEU A 30 14.35 1.00 -2.39
N PRO A 31 14.95 2.13 -1.99
CA PRO A 31 14.50 3.43 -2.49
C PRO A 31 14.44 3.54 -4.00
N LYS A 32 15.38 2.97 -4.73
CA LYS A 32 15.36 3.05 -6.17
C LYS A 32 14.25 2.21 -6.79
N GLU A 33 13.82 1.17 -6.10
CA GLU A 33 12.71 0.35 -6.57
C GLU A 33 11.38 1.00 -6.26
N ARG A 34 11.31 1.78 -5.19
CA ARG A 34 10.08 2.46 -4.81
C ARG A 34 9.59 3.40 -5.88
N LYS A 35 10.50 4.02 -6.60
CA LYS A 35 10.13 4.99 -7.63
C LYS A 35 9.34 4.33 -8.76
N ARG A 36 9.54 3.05 -8.99
CA ARG A 36 8.87 2.31 -10.06
C ARG A 36 7.70 1.49 -9.57
N THR A 37 7.48 1.48 -8.27
CA THR A 37 6.47 0.61 -7.68
C THR A 37 5.10 1.23 -7.83
N THR A 38 4.17 0.43 -8.32
CA THR A 38 2.77 0.82 -8.40
C THR A 38 1.92 -0.36 -7.98
N ILE A 39 0.71 -0.05 -7.53
CA ILE A 39 -0.28 -1.06 -7.21
C ILE A 39 -1.45 -0.86 -8.17
N VAL A 40 -1.83 -1.94 -8.86
CA VAL A 40 -2.96 -1.91 -9.80
C VAL A 40 -4.18 -2.47 -9.10
N ARG A 41 -5.26 -1.70 -9.11
CA ARG A 41 -6.51 -2.06 -8.45
C ARG A 41 -7.64 -2.12 -9.46
N ASN A 42 -8.75 -2.71 -9.03
CA ASN A 42 -9.96 -2.73 -9.86
C ASN A 42 -10.87 -1.54 -9.61
N GLY A 43 -10.63 -0.76 -8.57
CA GLY A 43 -11.45 0.39 -8.25
C GLY A 43 -10.84 1.69 -8.74
N GLU A 44 -11.38 2.80 -8.26
CA GLU A 44 -10.87 4.14 -8.58
C GLU A 44 -10.15 4.70 -7.37
N PRO A 45 -8.93 5.19 -7.50
CA PRO A 45 -8.11 5.16 -8.72
C PRO A 45 -7.60 3.76 -9.02
N ALA A 46 -7.43 3.44 -10.28
CA ALA A 46 -7.01 2.10 -10.68
C ALA A 46 -5.54 1.84 -10.37
N ILE A 47 -4.75 2.87 -10.29
CA ILE A 47 -3.31 2.73 -10.05
C ILE A 47 -2.90 3.64 -8.90
N LEU A 48 -2.13 3.06 -7.97
CA LEU A 48 -1.55 3.82 -6.88
C LEU A 48 -0.04 3.91 -7.09
N ASN A 49 0.49 5.12 -7.17
CA ASN A 49 1.94 5.29 -7.24
C ASN A 49 2.52 5.22 -5.82
N PHE A 50 3.84 5.25 -5.70
CA PHE A 50 4.46 5.06 -4.39
C PHE A 50 4.08 6.15 -3.40
N GLU A 51 3.89 7.38 -3.85
CA GLU A 51 3.48 8.46 -2.95
C GLU A 51 2.12 8.17 -2.32
N GLN A 52 1.20 7.64 -3.13
CA GLN A 52 -0.12 7.27 -2.61
C GLN A 52 -0.02 6.06 -1.70
N ILE A 53 0.83 5.11 -2.04
CA ILE A 53 1.05 3.93 -1.19
C ILE A 53 1.60 4.36 0.16
N LYS A 54 2.54 5.27 0.15
CA LYS A 54 3.16 5.76 1.38
C LYS A 54 2.13 6.48 2.26
N ALA A 55 1.30 7.31 1.65
CA ALA A 55 0.26 8.01 2.38
C ALA A 55 -0.74 7.03 3.00
N LEU A 56 -1.10 6.00 2.24
CA LEU A 56 -2.03 5.00 2.73
C LEU A 56 -1.43 4.21 3.89
N ALA A 57 -0.16 3.86 3.78
CA ALA A 57 0.53 3.15 4.85
C ALA A 57 0.54 3.98 6.13
N ALA A 58 0.79 5.27 6.01
CA ALA A 58 0.80 6.16 7.16
C ALA A 58 -0.58 6.24 7.80
N GLU A 59 -1.62 6.31 6.97
CA GLU A 59 -2.98 6.39 7.46
C GLU A 59 -3.35 5.12 8.24
N TRP A 60 -3.01 3.96 7.68
CA TRP A 60 -3.32 2.70 8.35
C TRP A 60 -2.53 2.52 9.63
N ASP A 61 -1.30 2.97 9.63
CA ASP A 61 -0.45 2.88 10.81
C ASP A 61 -1.08 3.66 11.97
N GLN A 62 -1.63 4.84 11.67
CA GLN A 62 -2.29 5.63 12.69
C GLN A 62 -3.53 4.95 13.23
N GLN A 63 -4.25 4.24 12.36
CA GLN A 63 -5.47 3.56 12.78
C GLN A 63 -5.17 2.28 13.55
N LEU A 64 -4.13 1.57 13.14
CA LEU A 64 -3.79 0.29 13.74
C LEU A 64 -2.93 0.42 14.99
N MET A 65 -2.31 1.57 15.19
CA MET A 65 -1.45 1.83 16.33
C MET A 65 -2.22 2.64 17.34
N PRO A 66 -2.96 2.02 18.15
CA PRO A 66 -3.65 2.75 19.20
C PRO A 66 -2.61 3.24 20.15
N ILE A 67 -1.98 3.49 20.22
CA ILE A 67 -1.11 3.92 20.96
C ILE A 67 -0.46 3.52 21.82
N ASP A 68 -0.27 3.33 22.12
CA ASP A 68 0.28 2.97 22.83
C ASP A 68 0.85 3.22 23.65
N LEU A 69 1.01 3.51 24.00
CA LEU A 69 1.57 3.73 24.63
C LEU A 69 2.03 3.82 25.39
N PRO A 70 2.23 3.76 25.76
CA PRO A 70 2.83 3.82 26.69
C PRO A 70 2.88 4.24 27.25
#